data_1f46346152cf004fdbb085e4e53a0067
#
_entry.id   1f46346152cf004fdbb085e4e53a0067
#
_cell.length_a   1.000
_cell.length_b   1.000
_cell.length_c   1.000
_cell.angle_alpha   90.00
_cell.angle_beta   90.00
_cell.angle_gamma   90.00
#
_symmetry.space_group_name_H-M   'P 1'
#
loop_
_entity.id
_entity.type
_entity.pdbx_description
1 polymer ?
#
loop_
_entity_poly.entity_id
_entity_poly.type
_entity_poly.pdbx_seq_one_letter_code
_entity_poly.pdbx_strand_id
1 'polypeptide(L)'
;MTINRRKFLATSGLLAGTALFTGATLGRRGEPPGPVNPLLDGCPKRFVIFLEGNGTRPACLRDPSTLTALEDIAGGPIESNRDYAHADPVLLQAPPLSEAIALSALAGAQDQISLVDRAALVLGLSATNLGGGHSTDHGALSVSKAIGGPSGPTIESVLAQIPGVRGAAPFDAVRVGIGAGSTPLNYSTCAFEAGKPAPILLDPAAAFSTLFGSVSAGQAGADFQARKDLLEFSLEDVQLELAGSVPSSRGREKLETYEASVLEMIARDEKIEGMQDALAAVKPAEPGELDPDPYTSESPLERLGMHVDIAIAALLGGLTNVMVVSLGSGGYYWSQEFPTLANLYPGGQVLGGHDLRHGYGDPFYQVLHELSKRYVGEMCRVARALEAVPEQGGTMLDNTLCLYMSDNGEKHHSNAEEFATLMLGGNNMGFLTDGRSVTYPKAGHANNRQTSNLFNTMLHGAGSPTDDFGHANPASRVAQGPLSELWVG
;
A
#
# COMPACT_ATOMS: atom_id res chain seq x y z
N MET A 1 -29.03 -24.69 -21.32
CA MET A 1 -29.53 -23.82 -20.24
C MET A 1 -29.38 -22.37 -20.73
N THR A 2 -30.46 -21.66 -21.03
CA THR A 2 -30.38 -20.34 -21.62
C THR A 2 -30.09 -19.33 -20.52
N ILE A 3 -28.85 -18.86 -20.42
CA ILE A 3 -28.44 -17.81 -19.47
C ILE A 3 -29.04 -16.48 -19.90
N ASN A 4 -29.74 -15.79 -19.00
CA ASN A 4 -30.39 -14.52 -19.31
C ASN A 4 -29.33 -13.42 -19.47
N ARG A 5 -29.13 -12.91 -20.70
CA ARG A 5 -28.14 -11.89 -21.08
C ARG A 5 -28.09 -10.66 -20.14
N ARG A 6 -29.23 -10.24 -19.60
CA ARG A 6 -29.28 -9.09 -18.66
C ARG A 6 -28.66 -9.41 -17.28
N LYS A 7 -28.78 -10.64 -16.81
CA LYS A 7 -28.13 -11.09 -15.57
C LYS A 7 -26.63 -11.27 -15.76
N PHE A 8 -26.20 -11.73 -16.93
CA PHE A 8 -24.81 -11.89 -17.29
C PHE A 8 -24.01 -10.58 -17.28
N LEU A 9 -24.52 -9.52 -17.93
CA LEU A 9 -23.85 -8.21 -17.96
C LEU A 9 -23.78 -7.55 -16.56
N ALA A 10 -24.73 -7.82 -15.67
CA ALA A 10 -24.68 -7.37 -14.29
C ALA A 10 -23.63 -8.13 -13.47
N THR A 11 -23.39 -9.39 -13.79
CA THR A 11 -22.42 -10.25 -13.08
C THR A 11 -20.99 -10.04 -13.60
N SER A 12 -20.82 -9.81 -14.91
CA SER A 12 -19.50 -9.52 -15.49
C SER A 12 -18.93 -8.16 -15.07
N GLY A 13 -19.79 -7.18 -14.78
CA GLY A 13 -19.35 -5.92 -14.14
C GLY A 13 -18.78 -6.10 -12.73
N LEU A 14 -19.22 -7.15 -12.00
CA LEU A 14 -18.69 -7.51 -10.68
C LEU A 14 -17.36 -8.30 -10.80
N LEU A 15 -17.21 -9.11 -11.86
CA LEU A 15 -16.04 -9.99 -12.03
C LEU A 15 -14.76 -9.25 -12.45
N ALA A 16 -14.89 -8.12 -13.13
CA ALA A 16 -13.73 -7.25 -13.42
C ALA A 16 -13.11 -6.61 -12.15
N GLY A 17 -13.81 -6.66 -11.03
CA GLY A 17 -13.38 -6.14 -9.73
C GLY A 17 -12.97 -7.18 -8.69
N THR A 18 -13.23 -8.47 -8.94
CA THR A 18 -12.90 -9.52 -7.98
C THR A 18 -11.63 -10.26 -8.41
N ALA A 19 -10.53 -9.76 -8.05
CA ALA A 19 -9.30 -10.47 -8.08
C ALA A 19 -8.53 -10.21 -6.81
N LEU A 20 -8.35 -11.21 -5.94
CA LEU A 20 -7.21 -11.25 -5.04
C LEU A 20 -7.43 -11.94 -3.69
N PHE A 21 -6.70 -12.96 -3.33
CA PHE A 21 -5.92 -13.19 -2.12
C PHE A 21 -6.06 -14.43 -1.30
N THR A 22 -4.96 -14.86 -0.71
CA THR A 22 -4.90 -15.57 0.53
C THR A 22 -3.60 -15.73 1.20
N GLY A 23 -3.65 -16.17 2.34
CA GLY A 23 -2.96 -16.07 3.50
C GLY A 23 -2.14 -17.27 4.03
N ALA A 24 -0.94 -17.14 4.52
CA ALA A 24 -0.06 -18.12 5.13
C ALA A 24 0.09 -17.92 6.62
N THR A 25 0.09 -18.98 7.35
CA THR A 25 0.65 -18.99 8.68
C THR A 25 2.18 -19.00 8.59
N LEU A 26 2.82 -17.93 9.03
CA LEU A 26 4.22 -17.96 9.45
C LEU A 26 4.30 -18.71 10.80
N GLY A 27 3.98 -19.97 10.77
CA GLY A 27 3.90 -20.80 11.94
C GLY A 27 4.77 -22.04 11.86
N ARG A 28 6.06 -21.88 11.59
CA ARG A 28 7.10 -22.79 12.06
C ARG A 28 8.43 -22.07 12.05
N ARG A 29 8.98 -21.86 13.24
CA ARG A 29 10.37 -21.47 13.44
C ARG A 29 11.29 -22.47 12.73
N GLY A 30 12.18 -22.01 11.87
CA GLY A 30 13.42 -22.67 11.58
C GLY A 30 13.78 -23.05 10.16
N GLU A 31 12.91 -22.88 9.15
CA GLU A 31 13.35 -23.04 7.76
C GLU A 31 13.31 -21.69 7.04
N PRO A 32 14.39 -21.31 6.34
CA PRO A 32 14.34 -20.17 5.46
C PRO A 32 13.27 -20.41 4.38
N PRO A 33 12.53 -19.38 3.93
CA PRO A 33 11.60 -19.51 2.82
C PRO A 33 12.33 -20.15 1.63
N GLY A 34 11.64 -21.05 0.96
CA GLY A 34 12.18 -21.76 -0.19
C GLY A 34 12.67 -20.83 -1.31
N PRO A 35 13.35 -21.33 -2.32
CA PRO A 35 14.00 -20.51 -3.34
C PRO A 35 13.01 -19.58 -4.03
N VAL A 36 13.41 -18.33 -4.22
CA VAL A 36 12.72 -17.32 -5.02
C VAL A 36 12.35 -17.90 -6.38
N ASN A 37 11.17 -17.59 -6.86
CA ASN A 37 10.64 -18.08 -8.13
C ASN A 37 11.62 -17.85 -9.29
N PRO A 38 12.15 -18.90 -9.94
CA PRO A 38 13.09 -18.78 -11.03
C PRO A 38 12.51 -18.17 -12.32
N LEU A 39 11.20 -17.91 -12.37
CA LEU A 39 10.53 -17.26 -13.51
C LEU A 39 10.70 -15.73 -13.53
N LEU A 40 11.33 -15.13 -12.50
CA LEU A 40 11.64 -13.72 -12.49
C LEU A 40 13.01 -13.50 -13.15
N ASP A 41 13.01 -12.97 -14.37
CA ASP A 41 14.22 -12.54 -15.07
C ASP A 41 14.91 -11.39 -14.31
N GLY A 42 16.02 -11.67 -13.65
CA GLY A 42 16.79 -10.70 -12.87
C GLY A 42 16.20 -10.43 -11.47
N CYS A 43 16.67 -9.35 -10.83
CA CYS A 43 16.13 -8.87 -9.54
C CYS A 43 15.11 -7.75 -9.81
N PRO A 44 13.81 -8.01 -9.78
CA PRO A 44 12.82 -6.98 -10.00
C PRO A 44 12.86 -5.96 -8.86
N LYS A 45 12.74 -4.70 -9.22
CA LYS A 45 12.51 -3.62 -8.25
C LYS A 45 11.09 -3.71 -7.71
N ARG A 46 10.93 -3.63 -6.39
CA ARG A 46 9.62 -3.78 -5.75
C ARG A 46 9.26 -2.58 -4.90
N PHE A 47 7.96 -2.31 -4.80
CA PHE A 47 7.42 -1.23 -3.98
C PHE A 47 6.22 -1.72 -3.18
N VAL A 48 6.27 -1.48 -1.87
CA VAL A 48 5.19 -1.83 -0.93
C VAL A 48 4.77 -0.57 -0.19
N ILE A 49 3.52 -0.16 -0.33
CA ILE A 49 3.01 1.10 0.25
C ILE A 49 1.96 0.76 1.30
N PHE A 50 2.23 1.13 2.55
CA PHE A 50 1.27 1.14 3.65
C PHE A 50 0.68 2.53 3.78
N LEU A 51 -0.62 2.67 3.52
CA LEU A 51 -1.31 3.95 3.47
C LEU A 51 -2.32 4.08 4.61
N GLU A 52 -1.98 4.87 5.64
CA GLU A 52 -2.88 5.16 6.76
C GLU A 52 -3.92 6.22 6.40
N GLY A 53 -5.17 6.00 6.81
CA GLY A 53 -6.26 6.95 6.56
C GLY A 53 -6.32 8.10 7.57
N ASN A 54 -6.70 9.29 7.11
CA ASN A 54 -6.99 10.50 7.89
C ASN A 54 -5.80 11.10 8.67
N GLY A 55 -4.57 10.88 8.19
CA GLY A 55 -3.38 11.49 8.77
C GLY A 55 -2.71 10.63 9.84
N THR A 56 -1.41 10.83 9.98
CA THR A 56 -0.56 10.20 11.01
C THR A 56 0.08 11.28 11.85
N ARG A 57 0.00 11.15 13.17
CA ARG A 57 0.62 12.11 14.08
C ARG A 57 2.15 11.98 14.07
N PRO A 58 2.92 13.00 13.62
CA PRO A 58 4.38 12.91 13.59
C PRO A 58 5.01 12.66 14.95
N ALA A 59 4.37 13.14 16.01
CA ALA A 59 4.85 12.96 17.39
C ALA A 59 5.08 11.49 17.79
N CYS A 60 4.31 10.53 17.22
CA CYS A 60 4.55 9.13 17.52
C CYS A 60 5.68 8.48 16.70
N LEU A 61 6.10 9.14 15.63
CA LEU A 61 7.19 8.69 14.75
C LEU A 61 8.53 9.35 15.08
N ARG A 62 8.52 10.50 15.79
CA ARG A 62 9.74 11.19 16.18
C ARG A 62 10.46 10.45 17.30
N ASP A 63 11.70 10.08 17.07
CA ASP A 63 12.61 9.61 18.11
C ASP A 63 13.11 10.76 18.99
N PRO A 64 13.61 10.48 20.21
CA PRO A 64 14.03 11.52 21.15
C PRO A 64 15.14 12.44 20.62
N SER A 65 16.08 11.92 19.83
CA SER A 65 17.19 12.74 19.27
C SER A 65 16.68 13.69 18.20
N THR A 66 15.78 13.24 17.33
CA THR A 66 15.12 14.08 16.33
C THR A 66 14.30 15.17 17.01
N LEU A 67 13.54 14.84 18.06
CA LEU A 67 12.77 15.81 18.84
C LEU A 67 13.68 16.87 19.45
N THR A 68 14.72 16.47 20.18
CA THR A 68 15.68 17.37 20.82
C THR A 68 16.35 18.31 19.83
N ALA A 69 16.80 17.81 18.67
CA ALA A 69 17.44 18.63 17.65
C ALA A 69 16.49 19.71 17.10
N LEU A 70 15.22 19.38 16.94
CA LEU A 70 14.21 20.33 16.45
C LEU A 70 13.84 21.37 17.53
N GLU A 71 13.70 20.96 18.80
CA GLU A 71 13.43 21.87 19.93
C GLU A 71 14.59 22.84 20.19
N ASP A 72 15.83 22.39 20.07
CA ASP A 72 17.02 23.24 20.18
C ASP A 72 17.02 24.35 19.11
N ILE A 73 16.66 24.00 17.87
CA ILE A 73 16.57 24.96 16.76
C ILE A 73 15.41 25.93 16.95
N ALA A 74 14.26 25.44 17.41
CA ALA A 74 13.07 26.24 17.64
C ALA A 74 13.19 27.15 18.88
N GLY A 75 14.08 26.80 19.80
CA GLY A 75 14.22 27.49 21.09
C GLY A 75 13.12 27.15 22.09
N GLY A 76 12.44 26.01 21.94
CA GLY A 76 11.38 25.57 22.82
C GLY A 76 10.64 24.33 22.29
N PRO A 77 9.63 23.85 23.04
CA PRO A 77 8.86 22.66 22.65
C PRO A 77 8.21 22.80 21.28
N ILE A 78 8.21 21.70 20.53
CA ILE A 78 7.53 21.60 19.22
C ILE A 78 6.40 20.57 19.27
N GLU A 79 5.25 20.92 18.69
CA GLU A 79 4.10 20.02 18.58
C GLU A 79 3.82 19.61 17.13
N SER A 80 3.99 20.55 16.20
CA SER A 80 3.61 20.36 14.79
C SER A 80 4.61 21.00 13.83
N ASN A 81 4.43 20.76 12.53
CA ASN A 81 5.20 21.37 11.44
C ASN A 81 5.26 22.92 11.52
N ARG A 82 4.25 23.56 12.09
CA ARG A 82 4.24 25.02 12.23
C ARG A 82 5.41 25.54 13.07
N ASP A 83 5.93 24.68 13.93
CA ASP A 83 7.03 24.97 14.84
C ASP A 83 8.40 24.65 14.22
N TYR A 84 8.45 24.06 13.01
CA TYR A 84 9.70 23.75 12.31
C TYR A 84 10.36 25.02 11.77
N ALA A 85 11.10 25.69 12.65
CA ALA A 85 11.67 27.03 12.41
C ALA A 85 12.98 27.03 11.61
N HIS A 86 13.51 25.86 11.24
CA HIS A 86 14.77 25.73 10.50
C HIS A 86 14.60 26.12 9.02
N ALA A 87 15.71 26.55 8.40
CA ALA A 87 15.74 26.98 7.00
C ALA A 87 16.13 25.84 6.05
N ASP A 88 17.01 24.94 6.47
CA ASP A 88 17.51 23.83 5.70
C ASP A 88 17.02 22.51 6.30
N PRO A 89 16.97 21.40 5.52
CA PRO A 89 16.64 20.10 6.07
C PRO A 89 17.54 19.69 7.24
N VAL A 90 16.94 19.24 8.33
CA VAL A 90 17.67 18.71 9.47
C VAL A 90 17.89 17.21 9.24
N LEU A 91 19.14 16.82 9.03
CA LEU A 91 19.55 15.44 8.79
C LEU A 91 20.29 14.91 10.02
N LEU A 92 19.77 13.83 10.60
CA LEU A 92 20.46 13.07 11.66
C LEU A 92 20.88 11.70 11.11
N GLN A 93 22.13 11.34 11.41
CA GLN A 93 22.67 10.03 11.10
C GLN A 93 22.48 9.11 12.31
N ALA A 94 21.92 7.92 12.08
CA ALA A 94 21.71 6.91 13.08
C ALA A 94 21.06 7.40 14.41
N PRO A 95 19.97 8.22 14.36
CA PRO A 95 19.21 8.48 15.57
C PRO A 95 18.54 7.19 16.07
N PRO A 96 18.16 7.10 17.34
CA PRO A 96 17.56 5.88 17.91
C PRO A 96 16.08 5.72 17.45
N LEU A 97 15.85 5.52 16.15
CA LEU A 97 14.52 5.49 15.53
C LEU A 97 13.53 4.58 16.28
N SER A 98 14.01 3.42 16.76
CA SER A 98 13.15 2.46 17.46
C SER A 98 12.70 2.92 18.87
N GLU A 99 13.21 4.03 19.39
CA GLU A 99 12.72 4.63 20.62
C GLU A 99 11.45 5.48 20.41
N ALA A 100 11.13 5.83 19.17
CA ALA A 100 9.83 6.43 18.85
C ALA A 100 8.70 5.42 19.07
N ILE A 101 7.55 5.90 19.58
CA ILE A 101 6.41 5.06 20.00
C ILE A 101 5.97 4.13 18.88
N ALA A 102 5.72 4.67 17.68
CA ALA A 102 5.24 3.90 16.55
C ALA A 102 6.34 3.09 15.86
N LEU A 103 7.62 3.41 16.07
CA LEU A 103 8.74 2.76 15.41
C LEU A 103 9.40 1.66 16.24
N SER A 104 8.89 1.35 17.43
CA SER A 104 9.47 0.34 18.33
C SER A 104 9.61 -1.04 17.67
N ALA A 105 8.77 -1.36 16.70
CA ALA A 105 8.86 -2.61 15.94
C ALA A 105 10.13 -2.72 15.08
N LEU A 106 10.83 -1.63 14.78
CA LEU A 106 12.11 -1.67 14.04
C LEU A 106 13.19 -2.46 14.79
N ALA A 107 13.25 -2.37 16.10
CA ALA A 107 14.24 -3.11 16.90
C ALA A 107 14.10 -4.63 16.75
N GLY A 108 12.88 -5.12 16.54
CA GLY A 108 12.57 -6.56 16.53
C GLY A 108 12.50 -7.15 17.93
N ALA A 109 11.95 -8.35 18.03
CA ALA A 109 12.04 -9.18 19.24
C ALA A 109 13.42 -9.87 19.32
N GLN A 110 13.70 -10.55 20.42
CA GLN A 110 15.02 -11.12 20.71
C GLN A 110 15.59 -12.05 19.61
N ASP A 111 14.72 -12.67 18.83
CA ASP A 111 15.04 -13.60 17.74
C ASP A 111 14.80 -13.03 16.33
N GLN A 112 14.50 -11.73 16.22
CA GLN A 112 14.20 -11.06 14.97
C GLN A 112 15.33 -10.11 14.56
N ILE A 113 15.50 -9.96 13.24
CA ILE A 113 16.45 -9.00 12.68
C ILE A 113 15.99 -7.58 12.99
N SER A 114 16.92 -6.73 13.46
CA SER A 114 16.70 -5.29 13.56
C SER A 114 16.60 -4.66 12.17
N LEU A 115 15.63 -3.76 12.01
CA LEU A 115 15.44 -2.99 10.77
C LEU A 115 15.86 -1.52 10.94
N VAL A 116 16.46 -1.15 12.08
CA VAL A 116 16.84 0.25 12.35
C VAL A 116 17.81 0.75 11.26
N ASP A 117 18.84 -0.03 10.94
CA ASP A 117 19.84 0.31 9.92
C ASP A 117 19.34 0.09 8.47
N ARG A 118 18.06 -0.26 8.32
CA ARG A 118 17.37 -0.43 7.03
C ARG A 118 16.24 0.59 6.86
N ALA A 119 16.21 1.62 7.73
CA ALA A 119 15.12 2.59 7.81
C ALA A 119 15.58 4.01 7.49
N ALA A 120 14.65 4.83 6.99
CA ALA A 120 14.77 6.28 6.99
C ALA A 120 13.44 6.90 7.41
N LEU A 121 13.49 7.78 8.41
CA LEU A 121 12.35 8.57 8.83
C LEU A 121 12.36 9.91 8.10
N VAL A 122 11.21 10.30 7.55
CA VAL A 122 11.04 11.56 6.81
C VAL A 122 9.89 12.34 7.44
N LEU A 123 10.17 13.55 7.86
CA LEU A 123 9.21 14.45 8.51
C LEU A 123 9.10 15.77 7.74
N GLY A 124 7.98 16.46 7.91
CA GLY A 124 7.81 17.82 7.39
C GLY A 124 7.49 17.89 5.88
N LEU A 125 7.22 16.78 5.20
CA LEU A 125 6.73 16.88 3.83
C LEU A 125 5.34 17.55 3.81
N SER A 126 5.04 18.27 2.75
CA SER A 126 3.71 18.85 2.50
C SER A 126 3.12 18.31 1.19
N ALA A 127 1.83 18.53 0.97
CA ALA A 127 1.16 18.22 -0.28
C ALA A 127 0.16 19.33 -0.62
N THR A 128 0.68 20.50 -0.97
CA THR A 128 -0.12 21.73 -1.13
C THR A 128 -1.22 21.61 -2.19
N ASN A 129 -1.08 20.71 -3.17
CA ASN A 129 -2.12 20.43 -4.14
C ASN A 129 -3.35 19.72 -3.54
N LEU A 130 -3.19 19.04 -2.41
CA LEU A 130 -4.31 18.38 -1.75
C LEU A 130 -5.16 19.40 -0.98
N GLY A 131 -4.53 20.40 -0.37
CA GLY A 131 -5.21 21.40 0.46
C GLY A 131 -5.87 20.79 1.70
N GLY A 132 -6.68 21.55 2.40
CA GLY A 132 -7.45 21.07 3.54
C GLY A 132 -8.65 20.22 3.14
N GLY A 133 -9.13 19.41 4.05
CA GLY A 133 -10.34 18.60 3.89
C GLY A 133 -10.18 17.15 4.37
N HIS A 134 -11.14 16.34 4.01
CA HIS A 134 -11.15 14.93 4.36
C HIS A 134 -10.26 14.10 3.44
N SER A 135 -9.74 13.00 3.95
CA SER A 135 -8.93 12.06 3.17
C SER A 135 -9.67 11.45 1.97
N THR A 136 -11.01 11.37 2.04
CA THR A 136 -11.86 10.95 0.90
C THR A 136 -11.73 11.83 -0.33
N ASP A 137 -11.35 13.09 -0.11
CA ASP A 137 -11.18 14.08 -1.16
C ASP A 137 -9.71 14.14 -1.63
N HIS A 138 -8.84 13.37 -1.00
CA HIS A 138 -7.42 13.41 -1.25
C HIS A 138 -6.96 12.26 -2.12
N GLY A 139 -6.49 12.57 -3.30
CA GLY A 139 -5.70 11.64 -4.10
C GLY A 139 -4.26 11.62 -3.62
N ALA A 140 -4.00 11.20 -2.37
CA ALA A 140 -2.65 11.28 -1.79
C ALA A 140 -1.59 10.59 -2.64
N LEU A 141 -1.90 9.42 -3.18
CA LEU A 141 -1.00 8.67 -4.05
C LEU A 141 -0.87 9.24 -5.46
N SER A 142 -1.71 10.21 -5.87
CA SER A 142 -1.57 10.99 -7.10
C SER A 142 -1.11 12.43 -6.84
N VAL A 143 -0.98 12.83 -5.58
CA VAL A 143 -0.70 14.21 -5.14
C VAL A 143 -1.71 15.23 -5.70
N SER A 144 -2.91 14.79 -6.01
CA SER A 144 -3.95 15.62 -6.61
C SER A 144 -5.26 15.45 -5.86
N LYS A 145 -5.88 16.56 -5.46
CA LYS A 145 -7.19 16.53 -4.83
C LYS A 145 -8.27 16.35 -5.88
N ALA A 146 -9.18 15.42 -5.62
CA ALA A 146 -10.39 15.25 -6.41
C ALA A 146 -11.53 14.77 -5.52
N ILE A 147 -12.68 15.42 -5.62
CA ILE A 147 -13.90 14.96 -4.96
C ILE A 147 -14.33 13.65 -5.60
N GLY A 148 -14.37 12.58 -4.80
CA GLY A 148 -14.79 11.26 -5.25
C GLY A 148 -13.69 10.39 -5.85
N GLY A 149 -12.41 10.78 -5.75
CA GLY A 149 -11.27 9.95 -6.12
C GLY A 149 -10.11 10.70 -6.74
N PRO A 150 -9.00 10.02 -7.06
CA PRO A 150 -7.82 10.61 -7.67
C PRO A 150 -8.12 11.24 -9.05
N SER A 151 -7.54 12.40 -9.32
CA SER A 151 -7.68 13.11 -10.61
C SER A 151 -6.61 12.72 -11.63
N GLY A 152 -5.71 11.81 -11.29
CA GLY A 152 -4.66 11.26 -12.15
C GLY A 152 -4.28 9.85 -11.73
N PRO A 153 -3.33 9.22 -12.42
CA PRO A 153 -2.80 7.92 -12.01
C PRO A 153 -2.14 8.05 -10.64
N THR A 154 -2.30 7.03 -9.81
CA THR A 154 -1.62 6.93 -8.52
C THR A 154 -0.24 6.32 -8.68
N ILE A 155 0.68 6.64 -7.75
CA ILE A 155 2.10 6.29 -7.88
C ILE A 155 2.31 4.77 -8.08
N GLU A 156 1.55 3.93 -7.38
CA GLU A 156 1.65 2.48 -7.54
C GLU A 156 1.24 2.01 -8.94
N SER A 157 0.25 2.67 -9.55
CA SER A 157 -0.16 2.37 -10.92
C SER A 157 0.91 2.78 -11.95
N VAL A 158 1.60 3.89 -11.70
CA VAL A 158 2.72 4.33 -12.55
C VAL A 158 3.93 3.41 -12.40
N LEU A 159 4.31 3.09 -11.15
CA LEU A 159 5.40 2.15 -10.87
C LEU A 159 5.17 0.78 -11.52
N ALA A 160 3.94 0.28 -11.47
CA ALA A 160 3.56 -1.00 -12.04
C ALA A 160 3.70 -1.09 -13.58
N GLN A 161 3.80 0.04 -14.28
CA GLN A 161 4.01 0.06 -15.74
C GLN A 161 5.50 0.16 -16.13
N ILE A 162 6.40 0.43 -15.18
CA ILE A 162 7.83 0.52 -15.46
C ILE A 162 8.39 -0.88 -15.73
N PRO A 163 9.05 -1.15 -16.87
CA PRO A 163 9.50 -2.50 -17.23
C PRO A 163 10.35 -3.18 -16.15
N GLY A 164 11.28 -2.47 -15.51
CA GLY A 164 12.13 -3.00 -14.44
C GLY A 164 11.39 -3.28 -13.12
N VAL A 165 10.16 -2.77 -12.98
CA VAL A 165 9.24 -3.05 -11.86
C VAL A 165 8.23 -4.11 -12.28
N ARG A 166 7.59 -3.94 -13.45
CA ARG A 166 6.55 -4.84 -13.95
C ARG A 166 7.04 -6.27 -14.08
N GLY A 167 8.20 -6.46 -14.70
CA GLY A 167 8.78 -7.78 -14.93
C GLY A 167 7.79 -8.77 -15.54
N ALA A 168 7.92 -10.04 -15.16
CA ALA A 168 7.04 -11.13 -15.60
C ALA A 168 5.85 -11.38 -14.64
N ALA A 169 5.67 -10.57 -13.59
CA ALA A 169 4.62 -10.78 -12.59
C ALA A 169 3.22 -10.82 -13.22
N PRO A 170 2.31 -11.74 -12.79
CA PRO A 170 0.94 -11.82 -13.33
C PRO A 170 0.12 -10.57 -13.05
N PHE A 171 0.29 -9.94 -11.90
CA PHE A 171 -0.43 -8.74 -11.51
C PHE A 171 0.46 -7.50 -11.61
N ASP A 172 -0.07 -6.43 -12.20
CA ASP A 172 0.59 -5.13 -12.26
C ASP A 172 0.85 -4.58 -10.86
N ALA A 173 -0.22 -4.44 -10.10
CA ALA A 173 -0.20 -4.09 -8.69
C ALA A 173 -1.29 -4.84 -7.94
N VAL A 174 -0.97 -5.18 -6.70
CA VAL A 174 -1.89 -5.79 -5.75
C VAL A 174 -2.26 -4.76 -4.70
N ARG A 175 -3.56 -4.59 -4.47
CA ARG A 175 -4.10 -3.59 -3.56
C ARG A 175 -5.05 -4.24 -2.57
N VAL A 176 -4.70 -4.14 -1.28
CA VAL A 176 -5.45 -4.73 -0.17
C VAL A 176 -5.63 -3.76 0.95
N GLY A 177 -6.44 -4.10 1.92
CA GLY A 177 -6.53 -3.30 3.13
C GLY A 177 -7.77 -3.56 3.95
N ILE A 178 -7.93 -2.73 4.96
CA ILE A 178 -9.07 -2.77 5.88
C ILE A 178 -10.06 -1.66 5.57
N GLY A 179 -11.32 -1.91 5.85
CA GLY A 179 -12.41 -0.96 5.73
C GLY A 179 -13.56 -1.33 6.66
N ALA A 180 -14.51 -0.44 6.82
CA ALA A 180 -15.68 -0.65 7.67
C ALA A 180 -16.68 -1.63 7.04
N GLY A 181 -17.30 -2.44 7.90
CA GLY A 181 -18.38 -3.33 7.52
C GLY A 181 -17.96 -4.45 6.57
N SER A 182 -18.94 -4.96 5.85
CA SER A 182 -18.79 -6.08 4.89
C SER A 182 -18.53 -5.61 3.46
N THR A 183 -18.10 -4.38 3.25
CA THR A 183 -17.80 -3.86 1.92
C THR A 183 -16.54 -4.54 1.38
N PRO A 184 -16.62 -5.32 0.29
CA PRO A 184 -15.48 -6.08 -0.20
C PRO A 184 -14.45 -5.24 -0.97
N LEU A 185 -14.84 -4.07 -1.49
CA LEU A 185 -14.03 -3.25 -2.38
C LEU A 185 -14.07 -1.76 -2.01
N ASN A 186 -12.96 -1.07 -2.24
CA ASN A 186 -12.85 0.39 -2.21
C ASN A 186 -12.28 0.90 -3.55
N TYR A 187 -12.82 2.01 -4.05
CA TYR A 187 -12.43 2.65 -5.32
C TYR A 187 -12.01 4.12 -5.15
N SER A 188 -11.87 4.62 -3.94
CA SER A 188 -11.64 6.05 -3.70
C SER A 188 -10.17 6.47 -3.59
N THR A 189 -9.25 5.53 -3.43
CA THR A 189 -7.86 5.82 -3.03
C THR A 189 -6.84 5.59 -4.15
N CYS A 190 -7.02 4.56 -4.96
CA CYS A 190 -6.11 4.16 -6.05
C CYS A 190 -6.77 4.36 -7.41
N ALA A 191 -5.99 4.71 -8.43
CA ALA A 191 -6.49 4.87 -9.79
C ALA A 191 -5.44 4.52 -10.84
N PHE A 192 -5.89 3.93 -11.95
CA PHE A 192 -5.06 3.70 -13.13
C PHE A 192 -4.82 5.01 -13.89
N GLU A 193 -5.85 5.85 -13.97
CA GLU A 193 -5.87 7.15 -14.66
C GLU A 193 -6.95 8.04 -14.01
N ALA A 194 -6.99 9.30 -14.42
CA ALA A 194 -8.09 10.19 -14.06
C ALA A 194 -9.46 9.57 -14.43
N GLY A 195 -10.35 9.50 -13.47
CA GLY A 195 -11.68 8.89 -13.63
C GLY A 195 -11.71 7.37 -13.83
N LYS A 196 -10.56 6.69 -13.69
CA LYS A 196 -10.47 5.22 -13.73
C LYS A 196 -9.94 4.67 -12.40
N PRO A 197 -10.79 4.53 -11.38
CA PRO A 197 -10.37 4.04 -10.07
C PRO A 197 -9.88 2.59 -10.15
N ALA A 198 -8.88 2.29 -9.34
CA ALA A 198 -8.36 0.94 -9.17
C ALA A 198 -8.92 0.31 -7.88
N PRO A 199 -9.38 -0.94 -7.91
CA PRO A 199 -9.97 -1.58 -6.76
C PRO A 199 -8.93 -1.89 -5.68
N ILE A 200 -9.33 -1.68 -4.42
CA ILE A 200 -8.64 -2.19 -3.23
C ILE A 200 -9.55 -3.23 -2.59
N LEU A 201 -9.07 -4.43 -2.35
CA LEU A 201 -9.83 -5.47 -1.68
C LEU A 201 -9.77 -5.31 -0.17
N LEU A 202 -10.95 -5.24 0.43
CA LEU A 202 -11.15 -5.08 1.87
C LEU A 202 -11.55 -6.40 2.55
N ASP A 203 -11.87 -7.43 1.77
CA ASP A 203 -12.22 -8.77 2.24
C ASP A 203 -11.03 -9.73 2.02
N PRO A 204 -10.39 -10.23 3.10
CA PRO A 204 -9.26 -11.13 2.97
C PRO A 204 -9.63 -12.49 2.35
N ALA A 205 -10.87 -12.99 2.47
CA ALA A 205 -11.27 -14.25 1.87
C ALA A 205 -11.50 -14.13 0.35
N ALA A 206 -12.15 -13.06 -0.11
CA ALA A 206 -12.20 -12.73 -1.54
C ALA A 206 -10.80 -12.50 -2.08
N ALA A 207 -10.00 -11.90 -1.25
CA ALA A 207 -8.61 -11.73 -1.42
C ALA A 207 -7.87 -13.07 -1.60
N PHE A 208 -8.26 -14.14 -0.91
CA PHE A 208 -7.72 -15.49 -0.99
C PHE A 208 -7.93 -16.13 -2.36
N SER A 209 -9.15 -16.17 -2.82
CA SER A 209 -9.51 -16.97 -3.98
C SER A 209 -8.73 -16.58 -5.24
N THR A 210 -8.34 -15.33 -5.35
CA THR A 210 -7.84 -14.83 -6.64
C THR A 210 -6.34 -14.95 -6.84
N LEU A 211 -5.51 -14.89 -5.79
CA LEU A 211 -4.05 -15.07 -5.98
C LEU A 211 -3.63 -16.53 -5.87
N PHE A 212 -4.28 -17.30 -5.02
CA PHE A 212 -3.88 -18.66 -4.71
C PHE A 212 -4.97 -19.69 -4.94
N GLY A 213 -6.10 -19.29 -5.52
CA GLY A 213 -7.17 -20.22 -5.88
C GLY A 213 -6.68 -21.36 -6.77
N SER A 214 -5.73 -21.09 -7.66
CA SER A 214 -5.12 -22.11 -8.54
C SER A 214 -4.37 -23.20 -7.77
N VAL A 215 -3.93 -22.94 -6.54
CA VAL A 215 -3.19 -23.88 -5.67
C VAL A 215 -3.95 -24.21 -4.39
N SER A 216 -5.23 -23.86 -4.34
CA SER A 216 -6.10 -24.09 -3.20
C SER A 216 -7.05 -25.23 -3.46
N ALA A 217 -7.37 -25.97 -2.38
CA ALA A 217 -8.46 -26.92 -2.36
C ALA A 217 -9.78 -26.23 -1.91
N GLY A 218 -10.88 -26.92 -1.91
CA GLY A 218 -12.13 -26.40 -1.38
C GLY A 218 -12.75 -25.26 -2.20
N GLN A 219 -13.39 -24.29 -1.53
CA GLN A 219 -14.17 -23.23 -2.19
C GLN A 219 -13.32 -22.31 -3.05
N ALA A 220 -12.13 -21.93 -2.60
CA ALA A 220 -11.25 -21.02 -3.33
C ALA A 220 -10.77 -21.62 -4.67
N GLY A 221 -10.44 -22.91 -4.69
CA GLY A 221 -10.12 -23.61 -5.94
C GLY A 221 -11.33 -23.74 -6.86
N ALA A 222 -12.51 -24.02 -6.31
CA ALA A 222 -13.75 -24.05 -7.09
C ALA A 222 -14.10 -22.68 -7.68
N ASP A 223 -13.91 -21.59 -6.94
CA ASP A 223 -14.15 -20.23 -7.41
C ASP A 223 -13.17 -19.82 -8.51
N PHE A 224 -11.91 -20.22 -8.39
CA PHE A 224 -10.90 -20.00 -9.43
C PHE A 224 -11.29 -20.71 -10.73
N GLN A 225 -11.68 -21.99 -10.66
CA GLN A 225 -12.11 -22.73 -11.84
C GLN A 225 -13.39 -22.16 -12.45
N ALA A 226 -14.38 -21.83 -11.64
CA ALA A 226 -15.63 -21.23 -12.12
C ALA A 226 -15.37 -19.87 -12.82
N ARG A 227 -14.39 -19.08 -12.35
CA ARG A 227 -13.97 -17.85 -13.00
C ARG A 227 -13.33 -18.14 -14.36
N LYS A 228 -12.43 -19.12 -14.48
CA LYS A 228 -11.83 -19.53 -15.76
C LYS A 228 -12.90 -19.94 -16.77
N ASP A 229 -13.79 -20.85 -16.38
CA ASP A 229 -14.88 -21.32 -17.25
C ASP A 229 -15.73 -20.14 -17.75
N LEU A 230 -15.97 -19.14 -16.88
CA LEU A 230 -16.71 -17.95 -17.26
C LEU A 230 -15.94 -17.04 -18.23
N LEU A 231 -14.62 -16.88 -18.06
CA LEU A 231 -13.79 -16.11 -18.98
C LEU A 231 -13.72 -16.75 -20.35
N GLU A 232 -13.54 -18.06 -20.42
CA GLU A 232 -13.57 -18.83 -21.68
C GLU A 232 -14.92 -18.67 -22.41
N PHE A 233 -16.03 -18.86 -21.68
CA PHE A 233 -17.37 -18.61 -22.22
C PHE A 233 -17.56 -17.18 -22.71
N SER A 234 -17.04 -16.19 -21.95
CA SER A 234 -17.15 -14.78 -22.33
C SER A 234 -16.34 -14.45 -23.57
N LEU A 235 -15.19 -15.09 -23.76
CA LEU A 235 -14.38 -14.96 -24.96
C LEU A 235 -15.08 -15.51 -26.17
N GLU A 236 -15.66 -16.71 -26.07
CA GLU A 236 -16.45 -17.31 -27.16
C GLU A 236 -17.64 -16.44 -27.56
N ASP A 237 -18.41 -15.91 -26.58
CA ASP A 237 -19.59 -15.06 -26.85
C ASP A 237 -19.20 -13.74 -27.54
N VAL A 238 -18.14 -13.06 -27.08
CA VAL A 238 -17.70 -11.82 -27.72
C VAL A 238 -17.14 -12.03 -29.12
N GLN A 239 -16.42 -13.14 -29.38
CA GLN A 239 -15.91 -13.50 -30.69
C GLN A 239 -17.04 -13.81 -31.67
N LEU A 240 -18.08 -14.50 -31.24
CA LEU A 240 -19.28 -14.74 -32.03
C LEU A 240 -20.01 -13.43 -32.41
N GLU A 241 -20.14 -12.50 -31.45
CA GLU A 241 -20.73 -11.18 -31.72
C GLU A 241 -19.88 -10.34 -32.69
N LEU A 242 -18.56 -10.39 -32.58
CA LEU A 242 -17.61 -9.70 -33.47
C LEU A 242 -17.61 -10.29 -34.90
N ALA A 243 -17.79 -11.62 -35.04
CA ALA A 243 -17.92 -12.30 -36.31
C ALA A 243 -19.25 -11.98 -37.00
N GLY A 244 -20.24 -11.55 -36.24
CA GLY A 244 -21.55 -11.14 -36.73
C GLY A 244 -21.60 -9.71 -37.28
N SER A 245 -22.80 -9.23 -37.54
CA SER A 245 -23.05 -7.87 -38.03
C SER A 245 -23.18 -6.91 -36.84
N VAL A 246 -22.09 -6.22 -36.47
CA VAL A 246 -22.13 -5.22 -35.40
C VAL A 246 -22.70 -3.92 -35.93
N PRO A 247 -23.78 -3.36 -35.34
CA PRO A 247 -24.55 -2.25 -35.94
C PRO A 247 -23.80 -0.91 -36.08
N SER A 248 -22.68 -0.72 -35.36
CA SER A 248 -21.91 0.52 -35.40
C SER A 248 -20.42 0.30 -35.14
N SER A 249 -19.57 1.19 -35.67
CA SER A 249 -18.12 1.20 -35.41
C SER A 249 -17.80 1.32 -33.89
N ARG A 250 -18.53 2.18 -33.19
CA ARG A 250 -18.38 2.33 -31.73
C ARG A 250 -18.79 1.07 -30.95
N GLY A 251 -19.80 0.33 -31.45
CA GLY A 251 -20.18 -0.96 -30.88
C GLY A 251 -19.08 -2.00 -31.04
N ARG A 252 -18.49 -2.06 -32.24
CA ARG A 252 -17.35 -2.94 -32.54
C ARG A 252 -16.14 -2.61 -31.67
N GLU A 253 -15.74 -1.34 -31.59
CA GLU A 253 -14.61 -0.90 -30.72
C GLU A 253 -14.79 -1.32 -29.26
N LYS A 254 -16.01 -1.22 -28.73
CA LYS A 254 -16.31 -1.68 -27.35
C LYS A 254 -16.18 -3.19 -27.19
N LEU A 255 -16.63 -3.96 -28.18
CA LEU A 255 -16.50 -5.42 -28.14
C LEU A 255 -15.03 -5.85 -28.28
N GLU A 256 -14.26 -5.21 -29.15
CA GLU A 256 -12.81 -5.45 -29.29
C GLU A 256 -12.04 -5.09 -27.99
N THR A 257 -12.39 -3.99 -27.33
CA THR A 257 -11.83 -3.63 -26.02
C THR A 257 -12.20 -4.67 -24.95
N TYR A 258 -13.43 -5.17 -24.97
CA TYR A 258 -13.85 -6.20 -24.03
C TYR A 258 -13.14 -7.53 -24.29
N GLU A 259 -13.05 -7.96 -25.56
CA GLU A 259 -12.28 -9.16 -25.95
C GLU A 259 -10.83 -9.07 -25.47
N ALA A 260 -10.14 -7.94 -25.70
CA ALA A 260 -8.78 -7.72 -25.26
C ALA A 260 -8.64 -7.85 -23.73
N SER A 261 -9.60 -7.30 -22.98
CA SER A 261 -9.61 -7.40 -21.52
C SER A 261 -9.83 -8.85 -21.01
N VAL A 262 -10.69 -9.62 -21.70
CA VAL A 262 -10.91 -11.04 -21.34
C VAL A 262 -9.66 -11.87 -21.65
N LEU A 263 -9.03 -11.66 -22.80
CA LEU A 263 -7.78 -12.32 -23.18
C LEU A 263 -6.65 -12.04 -22.19
N GLU A 264 -6.55 -10.80 -21.72
CA GLU A 264 -5.55 -10.43 -20.70
C GLU A 264 -5.79 -11.17 -19.37
N MET A 265 -7.07 -11.28 -18.95
CA MET A 265 -7.41 -12.05 -17.73
C MET A 265 -7.11 -13.54 -17.89
N ILE A 266 -7.39 -14.15 -19.03
CA ILE A 266 -7.05 -15.57 -19.32
C ILE A 266 -5.52 -15.75 -19.28
N ALA A 267 -4.77 -14.92 -19.98
CA ALA A 267 -3.31 -14.99 -20.01
C ALA A 267 -2.67 -14.80 -18.61
N ARG A 268 -3.29 -13.99 -17.77
CA ARG A 268 -2.88 -13.85 -16.36
C ARG A 268 -3.12 -15.14 -15.58
N ASP A 269 -4.30 -15.75 -15.72
CA ASP A 269 -4.67 -16.98 -15.01
C ASP A 269 -3.78 -18.16 -15.46
N GLU A 270 -3.42 -18.24 -16.75
CA GLU A 270 -2.43 -19.19 -17.27
C GLU A 270 -1.03 -18.99 -16.65
N LYS A 271 -0.59 -17.74 -16.48
CA LYS A 271 0.68 -17.44 -15.79
C LYS A 271 0.65 -17.94 -14.33
N ILE A 272 -0.46 -17.68 -13.62
CA ILE A 272 -0.63 -18.12 -12.23
C ILE A 272 -0.58 -19.65 -12.15
N GLU A 273 -1.22 -20.36 -13.08
CA GLU A 273 -1.14 -21.83 -13.16
C GLU A 273 0.28 -22.32 -13.42
N GLY A 274 1.07 -21.59 -14.20
CA GLY A 274 2.49 -21.90 -14.43
C GLY A 274 3.37 -21.73 -13.19
N MET A 275 2.86 -21.10 -12.11
CA MET A 275 3.59 -20.81 -10.88
C MET A 275 3.18 -21.70 -9.69
N GLN A 276 2.44 -22.78 -9.92
CA GLN A 276 1.82 -23.61 -8.87
C GLN A 276 2.78 -24.04 -7.77
N ASP A 277 3.97 -24.54 -8.12
CA ASP A 277 4.93 -25.02 -7.12
C ASP A 277 5.44 -23.88 -6.22
N ALA A 278 5.76 -22.73 -6.81
CA ALA A 278 6.20 -21.56 -6.06
C ALA A 278 5.09 -21.01 -5.15
N LEU A 279 3.87 -20.96 -5.65
CA LEU A 279 2.72 -20.49 -4.89
C LEU A 279 2.33 -21.44 -3.77
N ALA A 280 2.35 -22.75 -4.01
CA ALA A 280 2.07 -23.75 -2.99
C ALA A 280 3.11 -23.71 -1.84
N ALA A 281 4.37 -23.36 -2.13
CA ALA A 281 5.41 -23.26 -1.13
C ALA A 281 5.25 -22.06 -0.17
N VAL A 282 4.59 -20.99 -0.62
CA VAL A 282 4.41 -19.75 0.16
C VAL A 282 2.95 -19.52 0.55
N LYS A 283 2.03 -20.32 -0.01
CA LYS A 283 0.60 -20.21 0.27
C LYS A 283 0.34 -20.38 1.76
N PRO A 284 -0.45 -19.49 2.34
CA PRO A 284 -0.84 -19.57 3.73
C PRO A 284 -2.03 -20.49 4.00
N ALA A 285 -2.45 -20.58 5.25
CA ALA A 285 -3.66 -21.31 5.64
C ALA A 285 -4.88 -20.80 4.85
N GLU A 286 -5.74 -21.72 4.41
CA GLU A 286 -6.98 -21.37 3.70
C GLU A 286 -8.04 -20.83 4.66
N PRO A 287 -9.00 -19.99 4.23
CA PRO A 287 -10.14 -19.63 5.06
C PRO A 287 -10.83 -20.87 5.63
N GLY A 288 -11.06 -20.87 6.93
CA GLY A 288 -11.62 -22.00 7.68
C GLY A 288 -10.62 -23.06 8.13
N GLU A 289 -9.33 -22.95 7.82
CA GLU A 289 -8.29 -23.85 8.35
C GLU A 289 -7.82 -23.48 9.76
N LEU A 290 -8.05 -22.24 10.19
CA LEU A 290 -7.64 -21.74 11.50
C LEU A 290 -8.84 -21.58 12.44
N ASP A 291 -8.63 -21.79 13.74
CA ASP A 291 -9.63 -21.58 14.79
C ASP A 291 -9.03 -20.75 15.94
N PRO A 292 -9.50 -19.52 16.21
CA PRO A 292 -10.49 -18.79 15.40
C PRO A 292 -9.97 -18.44 13.99
N ASP A 293 -10.90 -18.33 13.03
CA ASP A 293 -10.57 -17.97 11.66
C ASP A 293 -10.41 -16.45 11.52
N PRO A 294 -9.19 -15.92 11.30
CA PRO A 294 -8.96 -14.49 11.18
C PRO A 294 -9.53 -13.87 9.89
N TYR A 295 -9.88 -14.70 8.89
CA TYR A 295 -10.52 -14.21 7.66
C TYR A 295 -11.92 -13.66 7.90
N THR A 296 -12.63 -14.23 8.88
CA THR A 296 -13.99 -13.85 9.25
C THR A 296 -14.04 -12.96 10.49
N SER A 297 -12.88 -12.58 11.04
CA SER A 297 -12.80 -11.76 12.25
C SER A 297 -13.52 -10.40 12.07
N GLU A 298 -14.27 -9.99 13.08
CA GLU A 298 -14.80 -8.64 13.17
C GLU A 298 -13.73 -7.60 13.48
N SER A 299 -12.57 -8.02 13.99
CA SER A 299 -11.43 -7.15 14.28
C SER A 299 -10.71 -6.71 13.01
N PRO A 300 -10.70 -5.41 12.67
CA PRO A 300 -9.97 -4.92 11.51
C PRO A 300 -8.46 -5.20 11.59
N LEU A 301 -7.89 -5.19 12.80
CA LEU A 301 -6.46 -5.45 13.00
C LEU A 301 -6.09 -6.90 12.75
N GLU A 302 -6.97 -7.86 13.06
CA GLU A 302 -6.77 -9.27 12.72
C GLU A 302 -6.90 -9.49 11.22
N ARG A 303 -7.91 -8.89 10.57
CA ARG A 303 -8.02 -8.91 9.11
C ARG A 303 -6.83 -8.25 8.43
N LEU A 304 -6.27 -7.17 9.01
CA LEU A 304 -5.03 -6.57 8.52
C LEU A 304 -3.87 -7.56 8.58
N GLY A 305 -3.73 -8.29 9.68
CA GLY A 305 -2.73 -9.35 9.82
C GLY A 305 -2.81 -10.36 8.67
N MET A 306 -4.03 -10.79 8.31
CA MET A 306 -4.25 -11.68 7.16
C MET A 306 -3.87 -11.02 5.82
N HIS A 307 -4.27 -9.77 5.59
CA HIS A 307 -3.85 -9.04 4.39
C HIS A 307 -2.33 -8.91 4.27
N VAL A 308 -1.63 -8.81 5.39
CA VAL A 308 -0.16 -8.75 5.43
C VAL A 308 0.47 -10.12 5.14
N ASP A 309 -0.05 -11.21 5.71
CA ASP A 309 0.39 -12.56 5.34
C ASP A 309 0.24 -12.81 3.83
N ILE A 310 -0.82 -12.32 3.29
CA ILE A 310 -1.17 -12.23 1.88
C ILE A 310 -0.10 -11.49 1.07
N ALA A 311 0.21 -10.27 1.49
CA ALA A 311 1.18 -9.42 0.82
C ALA A 311 2.55 -10.11 0.78
N ILE A 312 2.97 -10.69 1.91
CA ILE A 312 4.21 -11.46 2.01
C ILE A 312 4.21 -12.61 1.00
N ALA A 313 3.16 -13.45 1.02
CA ALA A 313 3.06 -14.60 0.14
C ALA A 313 3.04 -14.20 -1.36
N ALA A 314 2.32 -13.11 -1.69
CA ALA A 314 2.25 -12.60 -3.05
C ALA A 314 3.61 -12.11 -3.57
N LEU A 315 4.37 -11.41 -2.73
CA LEU A 315 5.71 -10.93 -3.05
C LEU A 315 6.69 -12.09 -3.18
N LEU A 316 6.70 -13.02 -2.21
CA LEU A 316 7.58 -14.19 -2.21
C LEU A 316 7.25 -15.15 -3.37
N GLY A 317 5.99 -15.30 -3.71
CA GLY A 317 5.52 -16.10 -4.84
C GLY A 317 5.73 -15.42 -6.20
N GLY A 318 6.14 -14.15 -6.26
CA GLY A 318 6.36 -13.42 -7.50
C GLY A 318 5.07 -13.01 -8.23
N LEU A 319 3.95 -12.95 -7.54
CA LEU A 319 2.66 -12.56 -8.14
C LEU A 319 2.59 -11.08 -8.51
N THR A 320 3.30 -10.24 -7.79
CA THR A 320 3.39 -8.79 -8.04
C THR A 320 4.70 -8.21 -7.53
N ASN A 321 5.10 -7.09 -8.10
CA ASN A 321 6.21 -6.27 -7.63
C ASN A 321 5.73 -4.93 -7.04
N VAL A 322 4.44 -4.66 -7.07
CA VAL A 322 3.85 -3.44 -6.49
C VAL A 322 2.66 -3.82 -5.61
N MET A 323 2.74 -3.41 -4.35
CA MET A 323 1.73 -3.72 -3.34
C MET A 323 1.26 -2.45 -2.65
N VAL A 324 -0.05 -2.29 -2.47
CA VAL A 324 -0.64 -1.29 -1.56
C VAL A 324 -1.39 -2.01 -0.46
N VAL A 325 -1.08 -1.67 0.78
CA VAL A 325 -1.82 -2.08 1.97
C VAL A 325 -2.53 -0.85 2.53
N SER A 326 -3.82 -0.72 2.25
CA SER A 326 -4.64 0.37 2.77
C SER A 326 -5.01 0.08 4.24
N LEU A 327 -4.61 0.98 5.10
CA LEU A 327 -4.88 0.94 6.54
C LEU A 327 -6.16 1.70 6.89
N GLY A 328 -7.13 1.66 5.96
CA GLY A 328 -8.41 2.30 6.10
C GLY A 328 -8.50 3.69 5.48
N SER A 329 -7.78 3.95 4.39
CA SER A 329 -7.91 5.20 3.65
C SER A 329 -9.27 5.35 2.97
N GLY A 330 -9.67 6.59 2.71
CA GLY A 330 -10.93 6.92 2.06
C GLY A 330 -12.17 6.79 2.94
N GLY A 331 -13.37 6.87 2.33
CA GLY A 331 -14.65 6.95 3.04
C GLY A 331 -14.98 5.75 3.91
N TYR A 332 -14.49 4.57 3.57
CA TYR A 332 -14.72 3.34 4.33
C TYR A 332 -14.01 3.32 5.69
N TYR A 333 -13.05 4.20 5.92
CA TYR A 333 -12.37 4.31 7.20
C TYR A 333 -13.21 5.05 8.26
N TRP A 334 -14.16 5.86 7.85
CA TRP A 334 -14.88 6.76 8.77
C TRP A 334 -15.59 6.04 9.90
N SER A 335 -16.24 4.94 9.58
CA SER A 335 -16.94 4.11 10.57
C SER A 335 -16.11 2.90 11.05
N GLN A 336 -14.82 2.81 10.69
CA GLN A 336 -13.96 1.73 11.10
C GLN A 336 -13.68 1.82 12.60
N GLU A 337 -14.14 0.83 13.37
CA GLU A 337 -13.92 0.70 14.79
C GLU A 337 -12.78 -0.27 15.10
N PHE A 338 -12.11 -0.06 16.24
CA PHE A 338 -11.02 -0.91 16.71
C PHE A 338 -11.32 -1.47 18.10
N PRO A 339 -12.24 -2.43 18.25
CA PRO A 339 -12.71 -2.92 19.53
C PRO A 339 -11.60 -3.59 20.37
N THR A 340 -10.56 -4.12 19.75
CA THR A 340 -9.39 -4.67 20.45
C THR A 340 -8.57 -3.62 21.21
N LEU A 341 -8.82 -2.34 20.97
CA LEU A 341 -8.22 -1.20 21.69
C LEU A 341 -9.20 -0.53 22.65
N ALA A 342 -10.35 -1.13 22.93
CA ALA A 342 -11.42 -0.52 23.75
C ALA A 342 -10.92 0.00 25.11
N ASN A 343 -9.95 -0.66 25.71
CA ASN A 343 -9.34 -0.26 26.98
C ASN A 343 -8.58 1.07 26.94
N LEU A 344 -8.22 1.55 25.74
CA LEU A 344 -7.51 2.82 25.53
C LEU A 344 -8.47 3.98 25.25
N TYR A 345 -9.72 3.68 24.90
CA TYR A 345 -10.69 4.72 24.56
C TYR A 345 -11.25 5.42 25.81
N PRO A 346 -11.65 6.71 25.68
CA PRO A 346 -12.30 7.44 26.74
C PRO A 346 -13.56 6.73 27.23
N GLY A 347 -13.60 6.37 28.52
CA GLY A 347 -14.76 5.69 29.11
C GLY A 347 -15.05 4.29 28.54
N GLY A 348 -14.12 3.70 27.77
CA GLY A 348 -14.30 2.40 27.11
C GLY A 348 -15.24 2.41 25.89
N GLN A 349 -15.68 3.59 25.45
CA GLN A 349 -16.53 3.72 24.27
C GLN A 349 -15.66 3.73 22.99
N VAL A 350 -15.75 2.68 22.19
CA VAL A 350 -15.07 2.59 20.89
C VAL A 350 -15.66 3.63 19.93
N LEU A 351 -14.79 4.34 19.24
CA LEU A 351 -15.15 5.37 18.26
C LEU A 351 -14.70 4.94 16.86
N GLY A 352 -15.42 5.37 15.85
CA GLY A 352 -14.99 5.24 14.46
C GLY A 352 -13.69 5.98 14.18
N GLY A 353 -12.91 5.50 13.20
CA GLY A 353 -11.60 6.05 12.86
C GLY A 353 -11.61 7.55 12.55
N HIS A 354 -12.71 8.05 11.99
CA HIS A 354 -12.91 9.47 11.74
C HIS A 354 -13.08 10.28 13.04
N ASP A 355 -14.02 9.85 13.91
CA ASP A 355 -14.30 10.54 15.17
C ASP A 355 -13.09 10.51 16.10
N LEU A 356 -12.35 9.39 16.10
CA LEU A 356 -11.10 9.26 16.83
C LEU A 356 -10.08 10.36 16.45
N ARG A 357 -10.02 10.72 15.16
CA ARG A 357 -9.09 11.76 14.66
C ARG A 357 -9.59 13.19 14.86
N HIS A 358 -10.83 13.38 15.20
CA HIS A 358 -11.36 14.66 15.69
C HIS A 358 -11.02 14.93 17.16
N GLY A 359 -10.68 13.90 17.93
CA GLY A 359 -10.29 14.03 19.33
C GLY A 359 -8.94 14.72 19.52
N TYR A 360 -8.79 15.43 20.65
CA TYR A 360 -7.55 16.11 21.04
C TYR A 360 -7.09 15.61 22.41
N GLY A 361 -5.75 15.51 22.55
CA GLY A 361 -5.13 15.08 23.78
C GLY A 361 -5.34 13.61 24.11
N ASP A 362 -4.85 13.20 25.27
CA ASP A 362 -5.08 11.86 25.79
C ASP A 362 -6.55 11.74 26.27
N PRO A 363 -7.20 10.58 26.06
CA PRO A 363 -6.63 9.33 25.55
C PRO A 363 -6.70 9.13 24.03
N PHE A 364 -7.28 10.05 23.24
CA PHE A 364 -7.36 9.91 21.78
C PHE A 364 -5.99 9.66 21.15
N TYR A 365 -4.98 10.43 21.58
CA TYR A 365 -3.62 10.28 21.07
C TYR A 365 -3.01 8.93 21.39
N GLN A 366 -3.31 8.34 22.55
CA GLN A 366 -2.84 7.00 22.91
C GLN A 366 -3.39 5.93 21.95
N VAL A 367 -4.67 6.02 21.59
CA VAL A 367 -5.26 5.09 20.60
C VAL A 367 -4.62 5.26 19.24
N LEU A 368 -4.45 6.51 18.76
CA LEU A 368 -3.83 6.79 17.47
C LEU A 368 -2.37 6.32 17.42
N HIS A 369 -1.59 6.54 18.49
CA HIS A 369 -0.22 6.07 18.59
C HIS A 369 -0.14 4.54 18.57
N GLU A 370 -1.04 3.86 19.26
CA GLU A 370 -1.09 2.38 19.25
C GLU A 370 -1.49 1.85 17.87
N LEU A 371 -2.40 2.52 17.15
CA LEU A 371 -2.75 2.16 15.78
C LEU A 371 -1.54 2.30 14.85
N SER A 372 -0.87 3.47 14.83
CA SER A 372 0.32 3.68 14.00
C SER A 372 1.44 2.69 14.34
N LYS A 373 1.63 2.38 15.63
CA LYS A 373 2.57 1.34 16.08
C LYS A 373 2.24 -0.03 15.50
N ARG A 374 0.98 -0.44 15.49
CA ARG A 374 0.56 -1.71 14.90
C ARG A 374 0.74 -1.72 13.39
N TYR A 375 0.39 -0.63 12.72
CA TYR A 375 0.54 -0.50 11.28
C TYR A 375 2.02 -0.57 10.84
N VAL A 376 2.90 0.16 11.53
CA VAL A 376 4.35 0.05 11.30
C VAL A 376 4.85 -1.36 11.64
N GLY A 377 4.31 -1.98 12.70
CA GLY A 377 4.61 -3.37 13.05
C GLY A 377 4.32 -4.34 11.91
N GLU A 378 3.18 -4.17 11.24
CA GLU A 378 2.82 -4.98 10.07
C GLU A 378 3.74 -4.73 8.87
N MET A 379 4.14 -3.48 8.61
CA MET A 379 5.15 -3.20 7.58
C MET A 379 6.50 -3.84 7.93
N CYS A 380 6.90 -3.83 9.20
CA CYS A 380 8.11 -4.51 9.66
C CYS A 380 8.03 -6.04 9.48
N ARG A 381 6.84 -6.66 9.58
CA ARG A 381 6.66 -8.08 9.25
C ARG A 381 6.98 -8.35 7.78
N VAL A 382 6.44 -7.53 6.87
CA VAL A 382 6.77 -7.63 5.44
C VAL A 382 8.27 -7.46 5.23
N ALA A 383 8.87 -6.39 5.76
CA ALA A 383 10.30 -6.12 5.57
C ALA A 383 11.19 -7.27 6.09
N ARG A 384 10.89 -7.86 7.25
CA ARG A 384 11.64 -9.01 7.77
C ARG A 384 11.48 -10.26 6.90
N ALA A 385 10.30 -10.52 6.39
CA ALA A 385 10.08 -11.64 5.49
C ALA A 385 10.93 -11.49 4.21
N LEU A 386 11.04 -10.29 3.68
CA LEU A 386 11.86 -9.99 2.50
C LEU A 386 13.36 -9.99 2.82
N GLU A 387 13.76 -9.49 4.00
CA GLU A 387 15.17 -9.51 4.45
C GLU A 387 15.68 -10.94 4.65
N ALA A 388 14.81 -11.89 4.98
CA ALA A 388 15.18 -13.29 5.14
C ALA A 388 15.42 -14.03 3.81
N VAL A 389 15.09 -13.42 2.66
CA VAL A 389 15.22 -14.07 1.34
C VAL A 389 16.46 -13.55 0.61
N PRO A 390 17.48 -14.40 0.37
CA PRO A 390 18.61 -14.02 -0.44
C PRO A 390 18.19 -13.72 -1.89
N GLU A 391 18.68 -12.62 -2.42
CA GLU A 391 18.51 -12.22 -3.81
C GLU A 391 19.81 -11.62 -4.35
N GLN A 392 19.95 -11.50 -5.66
CA GLN A 392 21.16 -10.94 -6.24
C GLN A 392 21.42 -9.52 -5.72
N GLY A 393 22.63 -9.30 -5.21
CA GLY A 393 23.05 -8.03 -4.63
C GLY A 393 22.75 -7.87 -3.13
N GLY A 394 22.18 -8.91 -2.47
CA GLY A 394 21.87 -8.87 -1.04
C GLY A 394 20.65 -9.72 -0.69
N THR A 395 19.61 -9.08 -0.23
CA THR A 395 18.32 -9.71 0.11
C THR A 395 17.19 -9.16 -0.77
N MET A 396 16.02 -9.78 -0.72
CA MET A 396 14.86 -9.27 -1.42
C MET A 396 14.45 -7.87 -0.91
N LEU A 397 14.73 -7.52 0.36
CA LEU A 397 14.50 -6.19 0.90
C LEU A 397 15.43 -5.13 0.28
N ASP A 398 16.67 -5.48 -0.09
CA ASP A 398 17.56 -4.56 -0.79
C ASP A 398 17.02 -4.11 -2.15
N ASN A 399 16.20 -4.95 -2.78
CA ASN A 399 15.51 -4.69 -4.05
C ASN A 399 14.03 -4.26 -3.85
N THR A 400 13.62 -3.96 -2.62
CA THR A 400 12.24 -3.57 -2.27
C THR A 400 12.23 -2.34 -1.40
N LEU A 401 11.52 -1.28 -1.83
CA LEU A 401 11.19 -0.17 -0.95
C LEU A 401 9.82 -0.40 -0.31
N CYS A 402 9.78 -0.52 1.02
CA CYS A 402 8.57 -0.43 1.80
C CYS A 402 8.39 1.02 2.30
N LEU A 403 7.23 1.61 2.04
CA LEU A 403 6.87 2.97 2.42
C LEU A 403 5.63 2.94 3.32
N TYR A 404 5.72 3.55 4.50
CA TYR A 404 4.55 3.89 5.31
C TYR A 404 4.32 5.40 5.24
N MET A 405 3.09 5.79 4.91
CA MET A 405 2.65 7.18 4.87
C MET A 405 1.15 7.27 5.15
N SER A 406 0.65 8.48 5.36
CA SER A 406 -0.79 8.71 5.45
C SER A 406 -1.36 9.35 4.17
N ASP A 407 -2.67 9.28 4.05
CA ASP A 407 -3.42 9.95 2.97
C ASP A 407 -3.70 11.43 3.25
N ASN A 408 -3.31 11.94 4.42
CA ASN A 408 -3.39 13.35 4.81
C ASN A 408 -2.12 13.71 5.61
N GLY A 409 -1.95 14.97 5.98
CA GLY A 409 -0.84 15.43 6.81
C GLY A 409 -0.92 14.96 8.27
N GLU A 410 -0.51 15.80 9.21
CA GLU A 410 -0.38 15.42 10.64
C GLU A 410 -1.65 14.88 11.28
N LYS A 411 -2.81 15.23 10.76
CA LYS A 411 -4.12 14.79 11.23
C LYS A 411 -5.20 15.06 10.19
N HIS A 412 -6.37 14.55 10.47
CA HIS A 412 -7.60 14.91 9.81
C HIS A 412 -7.75 16.46 9.71
N HIS A 413 -8.06 16.99 8.54
CA HIS A 413 -8.16 18.44 8.25
C HIS A 413 -6.85 19.25 8.40
N SER A 414 -5.70 18.65 8.21
CA SER A 414 -4.41 19.27 8.44
C SER A 414 -3.93 20.25 7.36
N ASN A 415 -4.71 20.56 6.36
CA ASN A 415 -4.28 21.32 5.16
C ASN A 415 -3.17 20.63 4.35
N ALA A 416 -3.03 19.31 4.45
CA ALA A 416 -2.00 18.54 3.79
C ALA A 416 -0.56 19.02 4.11
N GLU A 417 -0.36 19.44 5.35
CA GLU A 417 0.93 19.79 5.93
C GLU A 417 1.46 18.66 6.79
N GLU A 418 2.77 18.54 6.90
CA GLU A 418 3.47 17.60 7.75
C GLU A 418 3.08 16.13 7.54
N PHE A 419 3.35 15.62 6.35
CA PHE A 419 3.38 14.19 6.15
C PHE A 419 4.63 13.61 6.82
N ALA A 420 4.40 12.65 7.72
CA ALA A 420 5.45 11.83 8.31
C ALA A 420 5.45 10.48 7.60
N THR A 421 6.63 10.05 7.15
CA THR A 421 6.79 8.82 6.38
C THR A 421 7.96 8.00 6.91
N LEU A 422 7.84 6.67 6.81
CA LEU A 422 8.92 5.74 7.10
C LEU A 422 9.22 4.93 5.85
N MET A 423 10.50 4.87 5.48
CA MET A 423 11.01 4.07 4.37
C MET A 423 11.84 2.91 4.93
N LEU A 424 11.70 1.70 4.37
CA LEU A 424 12.52 0.52 4.71
C LEU A 424 13.04 -0.12 3.43
N GLY A 425 14.33 -0.48 3.42
CA GLY A 425 14.97 -1.22 2.32
C GLY A 425 15.26 -0.39 1.08
N GLY A 426 15.38 -1.05 -0.07
CA GLY A 426 15.59 -0.40 -1.37
C GLY A 426 17.02 0.07 -1.63
N ASN A 427 18.02 -0.38 -0.87
CA ASN A 427 19.40 0.08 -0.98
C ASN A 427 19.99 -0.17 -2.38
N ASN A 428 19.64 -1.28 -3.04
CA ASN A 428 20.08 -1.56 -4.42
C ASN A 428 19.41 -0.67 -5.48
N MET A 429 18.36 0.06 -5.10
CA MET A 429 17.69 1.06 -5.93
C MET A 429 18.21 2.49 -5.66
N GLY A 430 19.24 2.63 -4.82
CA GLY A 430 19.84 3.91 -4.46
C GLY A 430 19.14 4.64 -3.31
N PHE A 431 18.18 4.04 -2.61
CA PHE A 431 17.57 4.65 -1.44
C PHE A 431 18.51 4.63 -0.23
N LEU A 432 18.58 5.75 0.47
CA LEU A 432 19.41 5.93 1.66
C LEU A 432 18.58 5.59 2.92
N THR A 433 18.35 4.31 3.12
CA THR A 433 17.66 3.73 4.28
C THR A 433 18.68 3.11 5.24
N ASP A 434 19.54 3.95 5.80
CA ASP A 434 20.72 3.58 6.60
C ASP A 434 20.59 4.04 8.07
N GLY A 435 19.38 4.08 8.61
CA GLY A 435 19.12 4.50 9.98
C GLY A 435 18.98 6.00 10.17
N ARG A 436 18.83 6.79 9.11
CA ARG A 436 18.75 8.26 9.18
C ARG A 436 17.36 8.81 9.48
N SER A 437 17.30 10.07 9.96
CA SER A 437 16.09 10.88 9.90
C SER A 437 16.34 12.19 9.15
N VAL A 438 15.33 12.63 8.41
CA VAL A 438 15.33 13.89 7.67
C VAL A 438 14.07 14.66 8.01
N THR A 439 14.21 15.89 8.49
CA THR A 439 13.06 16.78 8.75
C THR A 439 13.17 18.01 7.86
N TYR A 440 12.17 18.22 7.01
CA TYR A 440 12.09 19.38 6.14
C TYR A 440 11.48 20.57 6.87
N PRO A 441 11.86 21.83 6.50
CA PRO A 441 11.26 23.04 7.04
C PRO A 441 9.74 23.05 6.85
N LYS A 442 9.05 23.84 7.66
CA LYS A 442 7.59 23.97 7.61
C LYS A 442 7.05 24.28 6.22
N ALA A 443 5.81 23.88 5.98
CA ALA A 443 5.09 24.21 4.75
C ALA A 443 5.14 25.71 4.41
N GLY A 444 5.33 26.03 3.13
CA GLY A 444 5.51 27.41 2.64
C GLY A 444 6.94 27.95 2.70
N HIS A 445 7.89 27.27 3.35
CA HIS A 445 9.32 27.63 3.28
C HIS A 445 9.91 27.18 1.93
N ALA A 446 10.89 27.95 1.41
CA ALA A 446 11.50 27.66 0.10
C ALA A 446 12.21 26.30 0.04
N ASN A 447 12.74 25.81 1.16
CA ASN A 447 13.40 24.52 1.27
C ASN A 447 12.48 23.42 1.82
N ASN A 448 11.18 23.67 1.97
CA ASN A 448 10.22 22.58 2.18
C ASN A 448 10.23 21.62 0.99
N ARG A 449 9.78 20.39 1.20
CA ARG A 449 9.59 19.37 0.15
C ARG A 449 8.17 18.82 0.25
N GLN A 450 7.70 18.29 -0.88
CA GLN A 450 6.37 17.76 -0.99
C GLN A 450 6.38 16.23 -1.15
N THR A 451 5.25 15.60 -0.94
CA THR A 451 5.05 14.16 -1.24
C THR A 451 5.33 13.86 -2.72
N SER A 452 5.13 14.82 -3.63
CA SER A 452 5.57 14.70 -5.03
C SER A 452 7.08 14.46 -5.16
N ASN A 453 7.92 15.13 -4.35
CA ASN A 453 9.37 14.88 -4.35
C ASN A 453 9.70 13.46 -3.87
N LEU A 454 8.96 12.94 -2.87
CA LEU A 454 9.09 11.55 -2.43
C LEU A 454 8.74 10.57 -3.57
N PHE A 455 7.66 10.82 -4.31
CA PHE A 455 7.27 9.98 -5.44
C PHE A 455 8.22 10.11 -6.62
N ASN A 456 8.77 11.29 -6.89
CA ASN A 456 9.87 11.44 -7.84
C ASN A 456 11.08 10.61 -7.42
N THR A 457 11.43 10.60 -6.11
CA THR A 457 12.49 9.74 -5.58
C THR A 457 12.22 8.26 -5.87
N MET A 458 10.97 7.80 -5.67
CA MET A 458 10.59 6.42 -5.99
C MET A 458 10.73 6.11 -7.48
N LEU A 459 10.33 7.03 -8.36
CA LEU A 459 10.43 6.87 -9.82
C LEU A 459 11.90 6.87 -10.29
N HIS A 460 12.75 7.69 -9.69
CA HIS A 460 14.20 7.63 -9.93
C HIS A 460 14.77 6.26 -9.51
N GLY A 461 14.47 5.80 -8.30
CA GLY A 461 14.86 4.47 -7.83
C GLY A 461 14.30 3.33 -8.70
N ALA A 462 13.10 3.49 -9.25
CA ALA A 462 12.50 2.54 -10.19
C ALA A 462 13.22 2.49 -11.55
N GLY A 463 14.03 3.50 -11.88
CA GLY A 463 14.70 3.62 -13.17
C GLY A 463 13.88 4.31 -14.27
N SER A 464 12.86 5.07 -13.87
CA SER A 464 12.03 5.92 -14.74
C SER A 464 11.98 7.33 -14.17
N PRO A 465 13.10 8.07 -14.17
CA PRO A 465 13.22 9.36 -13.51
C PRO A 465 12.25 10.39 -14.08
N THR A 466 11.56 11.09 -13.18
CA THR A 466 10.75 12.27 -13.46
C THR A 466 10.86 13.24 -12.29
N ASP A 467 10.68 14.53 -12.56
CA ASP A 467 10.84 15.59 -11.58
C ASP A 467 9.51 16.30 -11.24
N ASP A 468 8.41 15.92 -11.87
CA ASP A 468 7.13 16.63 -11.79
C ASP A 468 5.90 15.73 -11.54
N PHE A 469 6.08 14.53 -10.98
CA PHE A 469 4.96 13.67 -10.67
C PHE A 469 3.93 14.37 -9.77
N GLY A 470 2.66 14.27 -10.11
CA GLY A 470 1.55 14.72 -9.27
C GLY A 470 1.32 16.24 -9.27
N HIS A 471 1.69 16.95 -10.32
CA HIS A 471 1.43 18.38 -10.46
C HIS A 471 1.87 19.20 -9.23
N ALA A 472 3.17 19.28 -8.99
CA ALA A 472 3.71 20.20 -7.98
C ALA A 472 3.07 21.59 -8.16
N ASN A 473 2.51 22.16 -7.08
CA ASN A 473 1.88 23.47 -7.18
C ASN A 473 2.97 24.53 -7.50
N PRO A 474 2.96 25.17 -8.68
CA PRO A 474 3.96 26.16 -9.03
C PRO A 474 4.01 27.32 -8.05
N ALA A 475 2.91 27.60 -7.34
CA ALA A 475 2.83 28.65 -6.32
C ALA A 475 3.55 28.25 -5.01
N SER A 476 3.84 26.98 -4.77
CA SER A 476 4.52 26.53 -3.54
C SER A 476 5.99 26.93 -3.47
N ARG A 477 6.60 27.28 -4.60
CA ARG A 477 8.04 27.59 -4.73
C ARG A 477 8.98 26.48 -4.25
N VAL A 478 8.49 25.26 -4.14
CA VAL A 478 9.28 24.12 -3.73
C VAL A 478 10.07 23.58 -4.92
N ALA A 479 11.32 23.19 -4.70
CA ALA A 479 12.13 22.56 -5.73
C ALA A 479 11.48 21.26 -6.19
N GLN A 480 11.51 21.04 -7.50
CA GLN A 480 11.07 19.76 -8.10
C GLN A 480 12.20 18.72 -8.02
N GLY A 481 11.91 17.50 -8.45
CA GLY A 481 12.87 16.41 -8.49
C GLY A 481 12.87 15.55 -7.23
N PRO A 482 13.83 14.63 -7.14
CA PRO A 482 13.93 13.69 -6.01
C PRO A 482 14.42 14.35 -4.74
N LEU A 483 14.26 13.65 -3.61
CA LEU A 483 14.80 14.03 -2.30
C LEU A 483 16.27 13.60 -2.24
N SER A 484 17.21 14.54 -2.43
CA SER A 484 18.65 14.29 -2.45
C SER A 484 19.21 13.72 -1.13
N GLU A 485 18.51 13.95 -0.02
CA GLU A 485 18.86 13.42 1.30
C GLU A 485 18.51 11.94 1.46
N LEU A 486 17.71 11.39 0.54
CA LEU A 486 17.15 10.04 0.62
C LEU A 486 17.50 9.15 -0.57
N TRP A 487 18.19 9.68 -1.57
CA TRP A 487 18.51 8.93 -2.77
C TRP A 487 19.83 9.37 -3.38
N VAL A 488 20.65 8.39 -3.83
CA VAL A 488 21.89 8.61 -4.58
C VAL A 488 21.71 8.03 -5.98
N GLY A 489 21.74 8.89 -6.98
CA GLY A 489 21.64 8.56 -8.38
C GLY A 489 22.95 8.08 -8.99
#